data_d4c8494ced45eb28987be46e434cbdb4
#
_entry.id   d4c8494ced45eb28987be46e434cbdb4
#
_cell.length_a   1.000
_cell.length_b   1.000
_cell.length_c   1.000
_cell.angle_alpha   90.00
_cell.angle_beta   90.00
_cell.angle_gamma   90.00
#
_symmetry.space_group_name_H-M   'P 1'
#
loop_
_entity.id
_entity.type
_entity.pdbx_description
1 polymer ?
#
loop_
_entity_poly.entity_id
_entity_poly.type
_entity_poly.pdbx_seq_one_letter_code
_entity_poly.pdbx_strand_id
1 'polypeptide(L)'
;MPDTVLMPYRPAVHGESRGGKFSYRFGGNTCLAGDIVGLDAGEPEYKFDAPLSVGDKVIFEDQIHYTIVKNTTFNGIKLPDLLLLKENGELVTVREFGFEEYERRN
;
A
#
# COMPACT_ATOMS: atom_id res chain seq x y z
N MET A 1 4.87 1.00 -0.50
CA MET A 1 3.60 0.27 -0.72
C MET A 1 3.88 -0.96 -1.54
N PRO A 2 3.26 -2.11 -1.25
CA PRO A 2 3.44 -3.29 -2.08
C PRO A 2 2.92 -3.08 -3.50
N ASP A 3 3.28 -3.98 -4.40
CA ASP A 3 2.87 -3.93 -5.79
C ASP A 3 1.35 -4.16 -5.90
N THR A 4 0.61 -3.13 -6.28
CA THR A 4 -0.85 -3.16 -6.24
C THR A 4 -1.49 -4.01 -7.34
N VAL A 5 -0.76 -4.32 -8.41
CA VAL A 5 -1.27 -5.20 -9.47
C VAL A 5 -1.47 -6.64 -8.99
N LEU A 6 -0.87 -7.00 -7.87
CA LEU A 6 -1.03 -8.32 -7.28
C LEU A 6 -2.22 -8.40 -6.32
N MET A 7 -2.98 -7.32 -6.18
CA MET A 7 -4.14 -7.24 -5.31
C MET A 7 -5.45 -7.41 -6.10
N PRO A 8 -6.01 -8.62 -6.20
CA PRO A 8 -7.25 -8.83 -6.94
C PRO A 8 -8.50 -8.42 -6.17
N TYR A 9 -8.35 -7.83 -5.00
CA TYR A 9 -9.42 -7.40 -4.12
C TYR A 9 -9.25 -5.92 -3.76
N ARG A 10 -10.35 -5.32 -3.29
CA ARG A 10 -10.33 -3.93 -2.82
C ARG A 10 -10.13 -3.91 -1.30
N PRO A 11 -8.94 -3.58 -0.81
CA PRO A 11 -8.73 -3.45 0.64
C PRO A 11 -9.52 -2.27 1.20
N ALA A 12 -9.99 -2.38 2.43
CA ALA A 12 -10.58 -1.25 3.13
C ALA A 12 -9.49 -0.25 3.52
N VAL A 13 -9.86 1.03 3.56
CA VAL A 13 -8.97 2.10 4.02
C VAL A 13 -9.54 2.67 5.31
N HIS A 14 -8.68 2.81 6.32
CA HIS A 14 -9.07 3.40 7.59
C HIS A 14 -9.59 4.83 7.39
N GLY A 15 -10.79 5.10 7.91
CA GLY A 15 -11.39 6.43 7.80
C GLY A 15 -12.10 6.72 6.49
N GLU A 16 -12.21 5.76 5.56
CA GLU A 16 -13.00 5.98 4.35
C GLU A 16 -14.50 6.14 4.66
N SER A 17 -15.20 6.93 3.84
CA SER A 17 -16.63 7.15 3.95
C SER A 17 -17.25 7.03 2.56
N ARG A 18 -18.15 6.05 2.37
CA ARG A 18 -18.79 5.81 1.06
C ARG A 18 -19.63 6.98 0.55
N GLY A 19 -20.15 7.79 1.47
CA GLY A 19 -20.88 9.02 1.15
C GLY A 19 -20.02 10.27 1.10
N GLY A 20 -18.70 10.13 1.21
CA GLY A 20 -17.78 11.25 1.25
C GLY A 20 -17.76 12.06 -0.04
N LYS A 21 -17.47 13.35 0.08
CA LYS A 21 -17.45 14.30 -1.05
C LYS A 21 -16.12 14.30 -1.79
N PHE A 22 -15.06 13.78 -1.20
CA PHE A 22 -13.72 13.81 -1.75
C PHE A 22 -13.31 12.41 -2.19
N SER A 23 -13.09 12.24 -3.48
CA SER A 23 -12.79 10.94 -4.10
C SER A 23 -11.34 10.90 -4.56
N TYR A 24 -10.66 9.79 -4.25
CA TYR A 24 -9.26 9.58 -4.58
C TYR A 24 -9.01 8.19 -5.14
N ARG A 25 -7.95 8.05 -5.92
CA ARG A 25 -7.37 6.78 -6.31
C ARG A 25 -5.96 6.69 -5.76
N PHE A 26 -5.56 5.51 -5.36
CA PHE A 26 -4.23 5.28 -4.80
C PHE A 26 -3.39 4.45 -5.77
N GLY A 27 -2.37 5.07 -6.32
CA GLY A 27 -1.42 4.41 -7.20
C GLY A 27 -0.13 4.06 -6.47
N GLY A 28 0.55 3.02 -6.93
CA GLY A 28 1.90 2.71 -6.51
C GLY A 28 2.93 3.58 -7.23
N ASN A 29 4.18 3.40 -6.87
CA ASN A 29 5.30 4.14 -7.44
C ASN A 29 6.19 3.28 -8.34
N THR A 30 5.73 2.09 -8.74
CA THR A 30 6.50 1.16 -9.56
C THR A 30 6.49 1.52 -11.04
N CYS A 31 5.63 2.42 -11.48
CA CYS A 31 5.37 2.77 -12.89
C CYS A 31 4.84 1.60 -13.73
N LEU A 32 4.44 0.51 -13.08
CA LEU A 32 3.79 -0.61 -13.77
C LEU A 32 2.36 -0.20 -14.15
N ALA A 33 1.94 -0.48 -15.37
CA ALA A 33 0.58 -0.21 -15.80
C ALA A 33 -0.43 -0.97 -14.93
N GLY A 34 -1.44 -0.26 -14.42
CA GLY A 34 -2.44 -0.86 -13.54
C GLY A 34 -2.04 -0.92 -12.07
N ASP A 35 -0.93 -0.29 -11.68
CA ASP A 35 -0.51 -0.19 -10.27
C ASP A 35 -1.41 0.79 -9.50
N ILE A 36 -2.70 0.46 -9.43
CA ILE A 36 -3.75 1.23 -8.75
C ILE A 36 -4.55 0.29 -7.85
N VAL A 37 -4.66 0.66 -6.58
CA VAL A 37 -5.36 -0.15 -5.57
C VAL A 37 -6.84 -0.30 -5.94
N GLY A 38 -7.35 -1.52 -5.91
CA GLY A 38 -8.75 -1.82 -6.20
C GLY A 38 -9.11 -1.83 -7.67
N LEU A 39 -8.16 -1.61 -8.58
CA LEU A 39 -8.44 -1.59 -10.02
C LEU A 39 -8.98 -2.93 -10.52
N ASP A 40 -8.33 -4.03 -10.15
CA ASP A 40 -8.73 -5.37 -10.58
C ASP A 40 -10.07 -5.81 -9.96
N ALA A 41 -10.44 -5.24 -8.82
CA ALA A 41 -11.74 -5.46 -8.19
C ALA A 41 -12.83 -4.58 -8.79
N GLY A 42 -12.50 -3.66 -9.72
CA GLY A 42 -13.45 -2.75 -10.34
C GLY A 42 -13.87 -1.59 -9.44
N GLU A 43 -13.23 -1.39 -8.31
CA GLU A 43 -13.57 -0.35 -7.34
C GLU A 43 -12.33 0.45 -6.92
N PRO A 44 -11.70 1.21 -7.84
CA PRO A 44 -10.46 1.91 -7.52
C PRO A 44 -10.66 3.23 -6.75
N GLU A 45 -11.88 3.68 -6.54
CA GLU A 45 -12.15 4.95 -5.89
C GLU A 45 -12.41 4.78 -4.40
N TYR A 46 -11.78 5.65 -3.63
CA TYR A 46 -11.95 5.77 -2.18
C TYR A 46 -12.44 7.17 -1.84
N LYS A 47 -13.48 7.26 -1.03
CA LYS A 47 -14.12 8.53 -0.67
C LYS A 47 -13.90 8.87 0.78
N PHE A 48 -13.74 10.15 1.05
CA PHE A 48 -13.50 10.68 2.40
C PHE A 48 -14.38 11.89 2.66
N ASP A 49 -14.71 12.14 3.92
CA ASP A 49 -15.49 13.32 4.33
C ASP A 49 -14.65 14.60 4.34
N ALA A 50 -13.34 14.47 4.40
CA ALA A 50 -12.40 15.58 4.37
C ALA A 50 -11.35 15.36 3.28
N PRO A 51 -10.77 16.43 2.70
CA PRO A 51 -9.76 16.29 1.67
C PRO A 51 -8.45 15.73 2.25
N LEU A 52 -7.74 14.94 1.44
CA LEU A 52 -6.41 14.47 1.75
C LEU A 52 -5.37 15.47 1.24
N SER A 53 -4.28 15.62 1.98
CA SER A 53 -3.16 16.48 1.62
C SER A 53 -1.90 15.65 1.44
N VAL A 54 -0.95 16.20 0.69
CA VAL A 54 0.38 15.58 0.55
C VAL A 54 1.01 15.43 1.93
N GLY A 55 1.49 14.24 2.24
CA GLY A 55 2.04 13.91 3.55
C GLY A 55 1.08 13.20 4.49
N ASP A 56 -0.22 13.20 4.19
CA ASP A 56 -1.18 12.41 4.96
C ASP A 56 -0.89 10.92 4.83
N LYS A 57 -1.10 10.19 5.91
CA LYS A 57 -0.94 8.74 5.94
C LYS A 57 -2.24 8.06 5.58
N VAL A 58 -2.16 7.07 4.71
CA VAL A 58 -3.29 6.23 4.33
C VAL A 58 -3.03 4.82 4.81
N ILE A 59 -3.96 4.25 5.56
CA ILE A 59 -3.81 2.92 6.16
C ILE A 59 -4.77 1.97 5.45
N PHE A 60 -4.20 1.01 4.73
CA PHE A 60 -4.95 -0.10 4.15
C PHE A 60 -5.04 -1.22 5.16
N GLU A 61 -6.25 -1.67 5.44
CA GLU A 61 -6.52 -2.70 6.44
C GLU A 61 -6.43 -4.11 5.84
N ASP A 62 -6.17 -5.10 6.67
CA ASP A 62 -6.16 -6.53 6.32
C ASP A 62 -5.23 -6.87 5.16
N GLN A 63 -4.08 -6.21 5.09
CA GLN A 63 -3.07 -6.41 4.06
C GLN A 63 -2.06 -7.47 4.48
N ILE A 64 -2.52 -8.71 4.59
CA ILE A 64 -1.67 -9.86 4.91
C ILE A 64 -1.49 -10.76 3.67
N HIS A 65 -0.82 -11.87 3.81
CA HIS A 65 -0.56 -12.87 2.78
C HIS A 65 0.33 -12.30 1.66
N TYR A 66 -0.21 -12.12 0.48
CA TYR A 66 0.57 -11.75 -0.71
C TYR A 66 1.22 -10.37 -0.62
N THR A 67 0.71 -9.47 0.18
CA THR A 67 1.32 -8.15 0.36
C THR A 67 2.70 -8.22 1.03
N ILE A 68 3.00 -9.31 1.71
CA ILE A 68 4.31 -9.54 2.32
C ILE A 68 5.21 -10.38 1.41
N VAL A 69 4.67 -11.44 0.80
CA VAL A 69 5.49 -12.46 0.12
C VAL A 69 5.61 -12.28 -1.38
N LYS A 70 4.73 -11.49 -1.99
CA LYS A 70 4.74 -11.23 -3.44
C LYS A 70 5.24 -9.83 -3.82
N ASN A 71 5.95 -9.18 -2.94
CA ASN A 71 6.57 -7.90 -3.25
C ASN A 71 7.77 -8.07 -4.17
N THR A 72 7.95 -7.12 -5.06
CA THR A 72 9.07 -7.08 -5.99
C THR A 72 9.79 -5.74 -5.90
N THR A 73 10.99 -5.70 -6.48
CA THR A 73 11.75 -4.45 -6.64
C THR A 73 11.66 -3.92 -8.07
N PHE A 74 10.55 -4.19 -8.74
CA PHE A 74 10.32 -3.75 -10.12
C PHE A 74 10.55 -2.25 -10.27
N ASN A 75 11.26 -1.86 -11.30
CA ASN A 75 11.70 -0.49 -11.56
C ASN A 75 12.54 0.13 -10.43
N GLY A 76 13.19 -0.69 -9.61
CA GLY A 76 14.11 -0.23 -8.56
C GLY A 76 13.43 0.33 -7.32
N ILE A 77 12.13 0.12 -7.16
CA ILE A 77 11.41 0.60 -5.99
C ILE A 77 11.73 -0.28 -4.78
N LYS A 78 12.09 0.38 -3.68
CA LYS A 78 12.41 -0.28 -2.41
C LYS A 78 11.21 -1.07 -1.89
N LEU A 79 11.47 -2.29 -1.38
CA LEU A 79 10.45 -3.05 -0.66
C LEU A 79 10.01 -2.30 0.60
N PRO A 80 8.73 -2.42 1.00
CA PRO A 80 8.25 -1.81 2.23
C PRO A 80 8.90 -2.43 3.46
N ASP A 81 9.16 -1.62 4.47
CA ASP A 81 9.66 -2.10 5.75
C ASP A 81 8.59 -2.92 6.47
N LEU A 82 9.03 -3.92 7.22
CA LEU A 82 8.15 -4.74 8.04
C LEU A 82 8.29 -4.31 9.50
N LEU A 83 7.18 -3.89 10.09
CA LEU A 83 7.13 -3.44 11.48
C LEU A 83 6.09 -4.25 12.24
N LEU A 84 6.31 -4.41 13.53
CA LEU A 84 5.36 -5.01 14.46
C LEU A 84 4.85 -3.94 15.41
N LEU A 85 3.54 -3.73 15.44
CA LEU A 85 2.89 -2.88 16.43
C LEU A 85 2.46 -3.76 17.61
N LYS A 86 3.06 -3.51 18.76
CA LYS A 86 2.73 -4.23 19.99
C LYS A 86 1.47 -3.66 20.65
N GLU A 87 0.86 -4.44 21.53
CA GLU A 87 -0.34 -4.02 22.27
C GLU A 87 -0.13 -2.75 23.08
N ASN A 88 1.08 -2.50 23.55
CA ASN A 88 1.42 -1.28 24.31
C ASN A 88 1.65 -0.05 23.42
N GLY A 89 1.44 -0.17 22.11
CA GLY A 89 1.65 0.91 21.14
C GLY A 89 3.08 1.04 20.62
N GLU A 90 4.02 0.22 21.09
CA GLU A 90 5.41 0.22 20.61
C GLU A 90 5.52 -0.36 19.21
N LEU A 91 6.20 0.37 18.30
CA LEU A 91 6.55 -0.13 16.97
C LEU A 91 7.95 -0.72 17.00
N VAL A 92 8.07 -1.97 16.53
CA VAL A 92 9.34 -2.67 16.43
C VAL A 92 9.61 -2.96 14.96
N THR A 93 10.78 -2.56 14.48
CA THR A 93 11.23 -2.87 13.12
C THR A 93 11.61 -4.35 13.05
N VAL A 94 10.89 -5.10 12.23
CA VAL A 94 11.17 -6.52 12.00
C VAL A 94 12.22 -6.65 10.90
N ARG A 95 12.07 -5.90 9.81
CA ARG A 95 13.02 -5.92 8.70
C ARG A 95 12.95 -4.61 7.90
N GLU A 96 14.12 -4.11 7.53
CA GLU A 96 14.27 -3.03 6.58
C GLU A 96 14.91 -3.54 5.31
N PHE A 97 14.56 -2.92 4.18
CA PHE A 97 15.12 -3.25 2.88
C PHE A 97 15.78 -2.01 2.27
N GLY A 98 16.94 -2.20 1.67
CA GLY A 98 17.68 -1.14 1.01
C GLY A 98 18.11 -1.53 -0.39
N PHE A 99 19.05 -0.77 -0.94
CA PHE A 99 19.60 -0.98 -2.27
C PHE A 99 20.17 -2.40 -2.45
N GLU A 100 20.73 -2.99 -1.42
CA GLU A 100 21.31 -4.33 -1.47
C GLU A 100 20.28 -5.38 -1.86
N GLU A 101 19.03 -5.24 -1.41
CA GLU A 101 17.96 -6.16 -1.77
C GLU A 101 17.62 -6.06 -3.25
N TYR A 102 17.59 -4.86 -3.81
CA TYR A 102 17.40 -4.64 -5.23
C TYR A 102 18.53 -5.25 -6.05
N GLU A 103 19.77 -4.99 -5.68
CA GLU A 103 20.96 -5.51 -6.34
C GLU A 103 20.99 -7.04 -6.34
N ARG A 104 20.62 -7.65 -5.24
CA ARG A 104 20.59 -9.09 -5.07
C ARG A 104 19.54 -9.77 -5.95
N ARG A 105 18.42 -9.12 -6.21
CA ARG A 105 17.32 -9.65 -7.03
C ARG A 105 17.54 -9.47 -8.55
N ASN A 106 18.49 -8.68 -8.91
CA ASN A 106 18.87 -8.44 -10.30
C ASN A 106 20.26 -8.97 -10.59
#